data_fce846e6ac330a7b763bf0ec3d8b9b7f
#
_entry.id   fce846e6ac330a7b763bf0ec3d8b9b7f
#
_cell.length_a   1.000
_cell.length_b   1.000
_cell.length_c   1.000
_cell.angle_alpha   90.00
_cell.angle_beta   90.00
_cell.angle_gamma   90.00
#
_symmetry.space_group_name_H-M   'P 1'
#
loop_
_entity.id
_entity.type
_entity.pdbx_description
1 polymer ?
#
loop_
_entity_poly.entity_id
_entity_poly.type
_entity_poly.pdbx_seq_one_letter_code
_entity_poly.pdbx_strand_id
1 'polypeptide(L)'
;MKLNPVRLAAPAIAAGVLLISPHALAAGEVSAPEVVEAIEGAFGVTPGERRNHIKGTCALGEFVGTPEAAAYSRSALFSGKPVPVVARFSLSGGNPKAPDTARSGRGMALAFKLPEGQLHHMAMLNTPIFGAATPQTFLDLMQAMRPDPATGKPDPEKLKAFRASHPDSHAQADFLARNNPPASYANSAFWGIHTFRFVDAENRVTLVRWQFVPQDGEKRLSDEELKTAGANFLEQALIERSARGPVRWDMMVSLGQPDDAQTDPTLPWPAERRQIKAGTLTINA
;
A
#
# COMPACT_ATOMS: atom_id res chain seq x y z
N MET A 1 81.11 -8.12 -30.40
CA MET A 1 80.14 -7.99 -29.30
C MET A 1 78.89 -7.39 -29.87
N LYS A 2 77.89 -8.21 -30.14
CA LYS A 2 76.62 -7.78 -30.75
C LYS A 2 75.58 -7.63 -29.67
N LEU A 3 75.04 -6.43 -29.50
CA LEU A 3 73.96 -6.11 -28.58
C LEU A 3 72.58 -6.45 -29.19
N ASN A 4 71.82 -7.30 -28.56
CA ASN A 4 70.42 -7.61 -28.92
C ASN A 4 69.52 -6.51 -28.36
N PRO A 5 68.50 -6.04 -29.12
CA PRO A 5 67.48 -5.12 -28.58
C PRO A 5 66.38 -5.89 -27.84
N VAL A 6 66.13 -5.45 -26.62
CA VAL A 6 65.02 -5.88 -25.77
C VAL A 6 63.73 -5.26 -26.32
N ARG A 7 62.78 -6.11 -26.73
CA ARG A 7 61.44 -5.67 -27.09
C ARG A 7 60.59 -5.53 -25.81
N LEU A 8 60.17 -4.33 -25.50
CA LEU A 8 59.16 -4.03 -24.49
C LEU A 8 57.76 -4.32 -25.10
N ALA A 9 57.04 -5.28 -24.54
CA ALA A 9 55.63 -5.52 -24.84
C ALA A 9 54.76 -4.59 -23.95
N ALA A 10 53.96 -3.75 -24.58
CA ALA A 10 52.97 -2.93 -23.91
C ALA A 10 51.70 -3.77 -23.60
N PRO A 11 51.11 -3.65 -22.39
CA PRO A 11 49.87 -4.33 -22.10
C PRO A 11 48.72 -3.62 -22.81
N ALA A 12 47.94 -4.36 -23.57
CA ALA A 12 46.66 -3.89 -24.13
C ALA A 12 45.61 -3.85 -23.03
N ILE A 13 45.17 -2.65 -22.64
CA ILE A 13 44.02 -2.46 -21.77
C ILE A 13 42.76 -2.65 -22.61
N ALA A 14 42.10 -3.76 -22.44
CA ALA A 14 40.75 -4.00 -23.00
C ALA A 14 39.72 -3.18 -22.18
N ALA A 15 39.30 -2.05 -22.72
CA ALA A 15 38.16 -1.31 -22.18
C ALA A 15 36.86 -2.10 -22.42
N GLY A 16 36.38 -2.78 -21.40
CA GLY A 16 35.07 -3.42 -21.41
C GLY A 16 33.99 -2.34 -21.40
N VAL A 17 33.34 -2.12 -22.53
CA VAL A 17 32.12 -1.32 -22.60
C VAL A 17 31.00 -2.14 -21.98
N LEU A 18 30.58 -1.79 -20.75
CA LEU A 18 29.33 -2.28 -20.17
C LEU A 18 28.19 -1.71 -21.03
N LEU A 19 27.65 -2.52 -21.89
CA LEU A 19 26.38 -2.27 -22.56
C LEU A 19 25.28 -2.41 -21.49
N ILE A 20 24.86 -1.28 -20.90
CA ILE A 20 23.61 -1.20 -20.17
C ILE A 20 22.51 -1.34 -21.22
N SER A 21 21.99 -2.56 -21.40
CA SER A 21 20.81 -2.79 -22.20
C SER A 21 19.65 -2.04 -21.55
N PRO A 22 19.01 -1.08 -22.22
CA PRO A 22 17.73 -0.58 -21.74
C PRO A 22 16.80 -1.79 -21.73
N HIS A 23 16.20 -2.07 -20.56
CA HIS A 23 15.12 -3.04 -20.50
C HIS A 23 14.00 -2.49 -21.40
N ALA A 24 13.96 -2.94 -22.63
CA ALA A 24 12.81 -2.70 -23.50
C ALA A 24 11.63 -3.38 -22.82
N LEU A 25 10.66 -2.58 -22.34
CA LEU A 25 9.36 -3.09 -21.94
C LEU A 25 8.82 -3.92 -23.11
N ALA A 26 8.39 -5.14 -22.84
CA ALA A 26 7.71 -5.93 -23.85
C ALA A 26 6.51 -5.12 -24.38
N ALA A 27 6.29 -5.10 -25.68
CA ALA A 27 5.17 -4.40 -26.29
C ALA A 27 3.86 -4.94 -25.67
N GLY A 28 3.17 -4.11 -24.87
CA GLY A 28 1.96 -4.48 -24.14
C GLY A 28 2.02 -4.37 -22.61
N GLU A 29 3.18 -4.03 -22.02
CA GLU A 29 3.29 -3.84 -20.58
C GLU A 29 3.00 -2.39 -20.19
N VAL A 30 2.02 -2.18 -19.29
CA VAL A 30 1.62 -0.84 -18.81
C VAL A 30 2.75 -0.17 -18.08
N SER A 31 3.14 1.01 -18.52
CA SER A 31 4.21 1.79 -17.90
C SER A 31 3.71 2.61 -16.69
N ALA A 32 4.61 2.90 -15.76
CA ALA A 32 4.29 3.75 -14.62
C ALA A 32 3.80 5.16 -15.01
N PRO A 33 4.36 5.85 -16.03
CA PRO A 33 3.80 7.12 -16.52
C PRO A 33 2.35 7.00 -17.00
N GLU A 34 1.97 5.96 -17.74
CA GLU A 34 0.60 5.76 -18.21
C GLU A 34 -0.38 5.60 -17.04
N VAL A 35 0.02 4.89 -15.99
CA VAL A 35 -0.80 4.75 -14.77
C VAL A 35 -0.98 6.10 -14.07
N VAL A 36 0.09 6.89 -13.94
CA VAL A 36 0.02 8.22 -13.32
C VAL A 36 -0.88 9.15 -14.13
N GLU A 37 -0.74 9.17 -15.46
CA GLU A 37 -1.58 9.97 -16.36
C GLU A 37 -3.07 9.56 -16.26
N ALA A 38 -3.34 8.25 -16.17
CA ALA A 38 -4.71 7.76 -15.99
C ALA A 38 -5.32 8.18 -14.63
N ILE A 39 -4.53 8.15 -13.56
CA ILE A 39 -4.94 8.66 -12.23
C ILE A 39 -5.24 10.16 -12.32
N GLU A 40 -4.38 10.95 -12.98
CA GLU A 40 -4.61 12.38 -13.21
C GLU A 40 -5.86 12.63 -14.04
N GLY A 41 -6.10 11.80 -15.05
CA GLY A 41 -7.31 11.84 -15.87
C GLY A 41 -8.59 11.53 -15.09
N ALA A 42 -8.53 10.61 -14.12
CA ALA A 42 -9.68 10.23 -13.32
C ALA A 42 -10.01 11.24 -12.20
N PHE A 43 -8.99 11.82 -11.57
CA PHE A 43 -9.16 12.65 -10.36
C PHE A 43 -8.79 14.12 -10.54
N GLY A 44 -8.18 14.49 -11.67
CA GLY A 44 -7.60 15.82 -11.87
C GLY A 44 -6.25 15.96 -11.14
N VAL A 45 -5.69 17.17 -11.26
CA VAL A 45 -4.42 17.56 -10.64
C VAL A 45 -4.65 18.73 -9.71
N THR A 46 -4.34 18.55 -8.43
CA THR A 46 -4.27 19.64 -7.46
C THR A 46 -2.80 20.04 -7.31
N PRO A 47 -2.41 21.28 -7.66
CA PRO A 47 -1.02 21.74 -7.59
C PRO A 47 -0.43 21.59 -6.16
N GLY A 48 0.78 21.06 -6.07
CA GLY A 48 1.47 20.83 -4.80
C GLY A 48 1.02 19.59 -4.03
N GLU A 49 0.00 18.89 -4.50
CA GLU A 49 -0.55 17.72 -3.83
C GLU A 49 -0.18 16.42 -4.57
N ARG A 50 -0.30 15.28 -3.86
CA ARG A 50 -0.17 13.95 -4.46
C ARG A 50 -1.35 13.64 -5.39
N ARG A 51 -1.19 12.68 -6.31
CA ARG A 51 -2.22 12.34 -7.30
C ARG A 51 -3.37 11.49 -6.74
N ASN A 52 -3.11 10.77 -5.67
CA ASN A 52 -4.11 9.92 -5.01
C ASN A 52 -3.93 10.00 -3.48
N HIS A 53 -4.96 9.64 -2.72
CA HIS A 53 -4.96 9.75 -1.25
C HIS A 53 -4.64 11.18 -0.78
N ILE A 54 -5.19 12.20 -1.45
CA ILE A 54 -4.90 13.61 -1.16
C ILE A 54 -5.38 13.99 0.24
N LYS A 55 -6.66 13.72 0.55
CA LYS A 55 -7.23 14.03 1.86
C LYS A 55 -6.69 13.05 2.90
N GLY A 56 -6.14 13.59 3.98
CA GLY A 56 -5.62 12.75 5.06
C GLY A 56 -4.92 13.54 6.15
N THR A 57 -4.60 12.86 7.24
CA THR A 57 -3.94 13.43 8.42
C THR A 57 -2.73 12.59 8.79
N CYS A 58 -1.74 13.21 9.44
CA CYS A 58 -0.53 12.54 9.91
C CYS A 58 -0.56 12.42 11.43
N ALA A 59 0.12 11.38 11.93
CA ALA A 59 0.33 11.16 13.35
C ALA A 59 1.74 10.62 13.60
N LEU A 60 2.24 10.85 14.81
CA LEU A 60 3.53 10.33 15.26
C LEU A 60 3.32 9.14 16.18
N GLY A 61 4.26 8.23 16.17
CA GLY A 61 4.22 7.06 17.00
C GLY A 61 5.48 6.22 16.93
N GLU A 62 5.34 4.99 17.37
CA GLU A 62 6.42 4.01 17.34
C GLU A 62 5.88 2.62 16.99
N PHE A 63 6.76 1.78 16.51
CA PHE A 63 6.50 0.36 16.28
C PHE A 63 7.50 -0.47 17.07
N VAL A 64 6.99 -1.51 17.74
CA VAL A 64 7.83 -2.49 18.45
C VAL A 64 7.55 -3.87 17.86
N GLY A 65 8.57 -4.43 17.22
CA GLY A 65 8.52 -5.79 16.66
C GLY A 65 8.60 -6.87 17.74
N THR A 66 8.17 -8.09 17.41
CA THR A 66 8.23 -9.25 18.30
C THR A 66 9.42 -10.16 17.99
N PRO A 67 9.93 -10.93 18.97
CA PRO A 67 10.92 -11.97 18.71
C PRO A 67 10.44 -13.05 17.72
N GLU A 68 9.13 -13.32 17.69
CA GLU A 68 8.55 -14.28 16.74
C GLU A 68 8.72 -13.81 15.30
N ALA A 69 8.52 -12.50 15.03
CA ALA A 69 8.74 -11.94 13.70
C ALA A 69 10.21 -11.90 13.30
N ALA A 70 11.13 -11.70 14.26
CA ALA A 70 12.56 -11.75 14.03
C ALA A 70 13.05 -13.10 13.54
N ALA A 71 12.35 -14.20 13.88
CA ALA A 71 12.64 -15.54 13.37
C ALA A 71 12.36 -15.69 11.86
N TYR A 72 11.54 -14.82 11.28
CA TYR A 72 11.18 -14.81 9.85
C TYR A 72 11.81 -13.69 9.05
N SER A 73 12.30 -12.64 9.72
CA SER A 73 12.83 -11.46 9.03
C SER A 73 14.02 -10.85 9.77
N ARG A 74 15.13 -10.68 9.05
CA ARG A 74 16.33 -9.97 9.54
C ARG A 74 16.19 -8.45 9.55
N SER A 75 15.01 -7.90 9.21
CA SER A 75 14.78 -6.46 9.23
C SER A 75 14.93 -5.90 10.64
N ALA A 76 15.63 -4.77 10.77
CA ALA A 76 15.76 -4.03 12.03
C ALA A 76 14.40 -3.61 12.62
N LEU A 77 13.35 -3.57 11.80
CA LEU A 77 11.97 -3.33 12.24
C LEU A 77 11.52 -4.32 13.32
N PHE A 78 12.00 -5.56 13.27
CA PHE A 78 11.61 -6.63 14.21
C PHE A 78 12.66 -6.87 15.32
N SER A 79 13.56 -5.92 15.54
CA SER A 79 14.61 -6.02 16.57
C SER A 79 14.11 -6.03 18.02
N GLY A 80 12.82 -5.80 18.27
CA GLY A 80 12.24 -5.63 19.60
C GLY A 80 12.48 -4.24 20.24
N LYS A 81 13.24 -3.38 19.56
CA LYS A 81 13.43 -1.99 20.00
C LYS A 81 12.35 -1.09 19.39
N PRO A 82 11.93 -0.02 20.09
CA PRO A 82 11.02 0.96 19.51
C PRO A 82 11.62 1.62 18.28
N VAL A 83 10.87 1.62 17.19
CA VAL A 83 11.22 2.27 15.92
C VAL A 83 10.27 3.45 15.73
N PRO A 84 10.77 4.70 15.63
CA PRO A 84 9.92 5.87 15.39
C PRO A 84 9.17 5.75 14.06
N VAL A 85 7.91 6.13 14.06
CA VAL A 85 7.00 6.04 12.91
C VAL A 85 6.32 7.38 12.66
N VAL A 86 6.24 7.78 11.40
CA VAL A 86 5.24 8.74 10.93
C VAL A 86 4.15 7.93 10.22
N ALA A 87 2.94 7.98 10.78
CA ALA A 87 1.76 7.39 10.16
C ALA A 87 0.99 8.45 9.38
N ARG A 88 0.39 8.07 8.25
CA ARG A 88 -0.54 8.90 7.51
C ARG A 88 -1.80 8.13 7.20
N PHE A 89 -2.91 8.61 7.72
CA PHE A 89 -4.24 8.11 7.40
C PHE A 89 -4.85 8.94 6.27
N SER A 90 -5.60 8.32 5.36
CA SER A 90 -6.09 9.01 4.18
C SER A 90 -7.36 8.38 3.60
N LEU A 91 -8.07 9.17 2.83
CA LEU A 91 -9.16 8.70 1.97
C LEU A 91 -8.61 8.42 0.57
N SER A 92 -9.03 7.33 -0.08
CA SER A 92 -8.68 7.05 -1.47
C SER A 92 -9.27 8.09 -2.42
N GLY A 93 -8.57 8.38 -3.49
CA GLY A 93 -8.96 9.33 -4.51
C GLY A 93 -8.18 10.64 -4.47
N GLY A 94 -8.32 11.41 -5.55
CA GLY A 94 -7.61 12.68 -5.76
C GLY A 94 -8.43 13.92 -5.42
N ASN A 95 -9.61 13.78 -4.81
CA ASN A 95 -10.43 14.92 -4.41
C ASN A 95 -10.13 15.32 -2.95
N PRO A 96 -9.49 16.48 -2.69
CA PRO A 96 -9.19 16.94 -1.33
C PRO A 96 -10.44 17.26 -0.50
N LYS A 97 -11.58 17.47 -1.16
CA LYS A 97 -12.87 17.79 -0.53
C LYS A 97 -13.81 16.58 -0.46
N ALA A 98 -13.32 15.37 -0.75
CA ALA A 98 -14.17 14.17 -0.66
C ALA A 98 -14.69 13.99 0.77
N PRO A 99 -16.00 13.70 0.96
CA PRO A 99 -16.54 13.50 2.29
C PRO A 99 -16.07 12.14 2.87
N ASP A 100 -15.80 12.11 4.18
CA ASP A 100 -15.43 10.89 4.88
C ASP A 100 -16.55 9.83 4.92
N THR A 101 -17.77 10.24 4.62
CA THR A 101 -18.93 9.36 4.46
C THR A 101 -18.92 8.56 3.15
N ALA A 102 -18.04 8.90 2.19
CA ALA A 102 -17.95 8.17 0.93
C ALA A 102 -17.58 6.69 1.16
N ARG A 103 -18.20 5.79 0.42
CA ARG A 103 -17.90 4.34 0.41
C ARG A 103 -16.66 4.06 -0.46
N SER A 104 -15.52 4.62 -0.08
CA SER A 104 -14.23 4.46 -0.76
C SER A 104 -13.20 3.84 0.18
N GLY A 105 -12.07 3.40 -0.33
CA GLY A 105 -10.98 2.87 0.49
C GLY A 105 -10.36 3.93 1.41
N ARG A 106 -9.85 3.49 2.56
CA ARG A 106 -9.01 4.29 3.45
C ARG A 106 -7.62 3.71 3.44
N GLY A 107 -6.63 4.58 3.50
CA GLY A 107 -5.23 4.17 3.56
C GLY A 107 -4.62 4.44 4.93
N MET A 108 -3.71 3.56 5.33
CA MET A 108 -2.71 3.81 6.35
C MET A 108 -1.34 3.61 5.71
N ALA A 109 -0.53 4.66 5.70
CA ALA A 109 0.87 4.59 5.28
C ALA A 109 1.77 4.84 6.49
N LEU A 110 2.82 4.03 6.64
CA LEU A 110 3.78 4.11 7.72
C LEU A 110 5.17 4.35 7.16
N ALA A 111 5.86 5.36 7.68
CA ALA A 111 7.27 5.63 7.42
C ALA A 111 8.06 5.34 8.69
N PHE A 112 8.75 4.21 8.71
CA PHE A 112 9.60 3.78 9.83
C PHE A 112 10.99 4.38 9.67
N LYS A 113 11.50 5.00 10.73
CA LYS A 113 12.87 5.52 10.80
C LYS A 113 13.79 4.45 11.39
N LEU A 114 14.36 3.63 10.53
CA LEU A 114 15.29 2.57 10.93
C LEU A 114 16.66 3.15 11.33
N PRO A 115 17.51 2.36 12.01
CA PRO A 115 18.89 2.74 12.29
C PRO A 115 19.65 3.17 11.02
N GLU A 116 20.71 3.98 11.18
CA GLU A 116 21.55 4.49 10.09
C GLU A 116 20.81 5.34 9.05
N GLY A 117 19.66 5.91 9.43
CA GLY A 117 18.87 6.78 8.54
C GLY A 117 18.13 6.05 7.43
N GLN A 118 18.08 4.72 7.47
CA GLN A 118 17.28 3.93 6.52
C GLN A 118 15.80 4.18 6.74
N LEU A 119 15.05 4.26 5.63
CA LEU A 119 13.61 4.39 5.65
C LEU A 119 12.96 3.08 5.17
N HIS A 120 11.94 2.65 5.89
CA HIS A 120 11.07 1.56 5.46
C HIS A 120 9.64 2.08 5.40
N HIS A 121 8.98 1.86 4.28
CA HIS A 121 7.60 2.32 4.08
C HIS A 121 6.65 1.14 3.91
N MET A 122 5.48 1.23 4.54
CA MET A 122 4.35 0.35 4.29
C MET A 122 3.15 1.18 3.87
N ALA A 123 2.50 0.82 2.77
CA ALA A 123 1.25 1.42 2.32
C ALA A 123 0.15 0.35 2.34
N MET A 124 -0.97 0.65 2.95
CA MET A 124 -2.05 -0.30 3.23
C MET A 124 -3.41 0.30 2.96
N LEU A 125 -4.39 -0.57 2.73
CA LEU A 125 -5.79 -0.20 2.57
C LEU A 125 -6.64 -0.87 3.66
N ASN A 126 -7.80 -0.27 3.94
CA ASN A 126 -8.81 -0.86 4.83
C ASN A 126 -9.73 -1.87 4.11
N THR A 127 -9.24 -2.45 3.03
CA THR A 127 -9.87 -3.56 2.30
C THR A 127 -8.89 -4.72 2.23
N PRO A 128 -9.32 -5.98 2.44
CA PRO A 128 -8.42 -7.14 2.47
C PRO A 128 -7.91 -7.55 1.08
N ILE A 129 -8.49 -6.97 0.03
CA ILE A 129 -8.20 -7.24 -1.39
C ILE A 129 -8.12 -5.94 -2.16
N PHE A 130 -7.49 -5.98 -3.34
CA PHE A 130 -7.40 -4.85 -4.27
C PHE A 130 -8.48 -4.92 -5.35
N GLY A 131 -8.71 -3.81 -6.06
CA GLY A 131 -9.72 -3.69 -7.12
C GLY A 131 -9.20 -3.97 -8.53
N ALA A 132 -8.00 -4.53 -8.67
CA ALA A 132 -7.41 -4.87 -9.96
C ALA A 132 -6.36 -5.97 -9.77
N ALA A 133 -6.41 -7.01 -10.59
CA ALA A 133 -5.44 -8.10 -10.58
C ALA A 133 -4.11 -7.69 -11.21
N THR A 134 -4.15 -6.81 -12.20
CA THR A 134 -2.99 -6.41 -13.01
C THR A 134 -2.89 -4.89 -13.14
N PRO A 135 -1.70 -4.35 -13.50
CA PRO A 135 -1.57 -2.94 -13.87
C PRO A 135 -2.50 -2.52 -15.01
N GLN A 136 -2.76 -3.41 -15.99
CA GLN A 136 -3.69 -3.12 -17.08
C GLN A 136 -5.12 -2.96 -16.57
N THR A 137 -5.62 -3.88 -15.76
CA THR A 137 -6.96 -3.75 -15.14
C THR A 137 -7.08 -2.44 -14.35
N PHE A 138 -6.02 -2.04 -13.64
CA PHE A 138 -6.02 -0.78 -12.90
C PHE A 138 -6.06 0.44 -13.85
N LEU A 139 -5.30 0.42 -14.93
CA LEU A 139 -5.32 1.46 -15.96
C LEU A 139 -6.72 1.60 -16.56
N ASP A 140 -7.33 0.48 -16.95
CA ASP A 140 -8.67 0.44 -17.55
C ASP A 140 -9.74 0.97 -16.57
N LEU A 141 -9.61 0.65 -15.28
CA LEU A 141 -10.46 1.22 -14.23
C LEU A 141 -10.34 2.75 -14.15
N MET A 142 -9.11 3.27 -14.14
CA MET A 142 -8.88 4.73 -14.08
C MET A 142 -9.43 5.43 -15.34
N GLN A 143 -9.28 4.81 -16.49
CA GLN A 143 -9.86 5.32 -17.74
C GLN A 143 -11.39 5.33 -17.72
N ALA A 144 -12.02 4.26 -17.19
CA ALA A 144 -13.48 4.19 -17.02
C ALA A 144 -14.01 5.21 -15.99
N MET A 145 -13.20 5.56 -15.01
CA MET A 145 -13.52 6.57 -13.98
C MET A 145 -13.29 8.02 -14.45
N ARG A 146 -12.72 8.23 -15.63
CA ARG A 146 -12.47 9.60 -16.15
C ARG A 146 -13.78 10.33 -16.31
N PRO A 147 -13.92 11.55 -15.71
CA PRO A 147 -15.14 12.34 -15.83
C PRO A 147 -15.45 12.70 -17.29
N ASP A 148 -16.70 12.58 -17.66
CA ASP A 148 -17.19 13.13 -18.93
C ASP A 148 -17.14 14.67 -18.88
N PRO A 149 -16.57 15.35 -19.88
CA PRO A 149 -16.43 16.82 -19.90
C PRO A 149 -17.76 17.56 -19.78
N ALA A 150 -18.86 16.96 -20.25
CA ALA A 150 -20.18 17.62 -20.23
C ALA A 150 -20.85 17.53 -18.84
N THR A 151 -20.61 16.45 -18.09
CA THR A 151 -21.29 16.21 -16.80
C THR A 151 -20.39 16.39 -15.59
N GLY A 152 -19.07 16.36 -15.78
CA GLY A 152 -18.08 16.36 -14.70
C GLY A 152 -18.10 15.10 -13.84
N LYS A 153 -18.79 14.03 -14.28
CA LYS A 153 -18.93 12.75 -13.57
C LYS A 153 -18.50 11.60 -14.47
N PRO A 154 -18.02 10.48 -13.90
CA PRO A 154 -17.76 9.27 -14.67
C PRO A 154 -19.03 8.81 -15.41
N ASP A 155 -18.84 8.32 -16.65
CA ASP A 155 -19.92 7.77 -17.46
C ASP A 155 -20.36 6.41 -16.88
N PRO A 156 -21.65 6.25 -16.46
CA PRO A 156 -22.12 5.01 -15.89
C PRO A 156 -22.03 3.81 -16.85
N GLU A 157 -22.18 4.03 -18.16
CA GLU A 157 -22.11 2.94 -19.14
C GLU A 157 -20.66 2.46 -19.33
N LYS A 158 -19.66 3.35 -19.27
CA LYS A 158 -18.25 2.97 -19.27
C LYS A 158 -17.88 2.16 -18.02
N LEU A 159 -18.35 2.57 -16.85
CA LEU A 159 -18.14 1.83 -15.60
C LEU A 159 -18.82 0.45 -15.63
N LYS A 160 -20.01 0.36 -16.21
CA LYS A 160 -20.74 -0.90 -16.39
C LYS A 160 -20.01 -1.82 -17.36
N ALA A 161 -19.54 -1.30 -18.50
CA ALA A 161 -18.75 -2.05 -19.48
C ALA A 161 -17.43 -2.55 -18.86
N PHE A 162 -16.72 -1.69 -18.13
CA PHE A 162 -15.51 -2.08 -17.39
C PHE A 162 -15.81 -3.25 -16.44
N ARG A 163 -16.83 -3.15 -15.61
CA ARG A 163 -17.21 -4.25 -14.68
C ARG A 163 -17.53 -5.54 -15.42
N ALA A 164 -18.25 -5.46 -16.54
CA ALA A 164 -18.60 -6.65 -17.32
C ALA A 164 -17.36 -7.37 -17.89
N SER A 165 -16.31 -6.64 -18.23
CA SER A 165 -15.07 -7.19 -18.79
C SER A 165 -13.99 -7.54 -17.76
N HIS A 166 -14.11 -7.04 -16.50
CA HIS A 166 -13.11 -7.22 -15.44
C HIS A 166 -13.72 -7.79 -14.17
N PRO A 167 -14.05 -9.10 -14.14
CA PRO A 167 -14.64 -9.74 -12.96
C PRO A 167 -13.73 -9.72 -11.73
N ASP A 168 -12.41 -9.65 -11.93
CA ASP A 168 -11.40 -9.49 -10.89
C ASP A 168 -11.56 -8.20 -10.07
N SER A 169 -12.20 -7.16 -10.62
CA SER A 169 -12.43 -5.88 -9.94
C SER A 169 -13.64 -5.88 -8.98
N HIS A 170 -14.47 -6.92 -9.01
CA HIS A 170 -15.75 -6.92 -8.29
C HIS A 170 -15.58 -7.03 -6.78
N ALA A 171 -14.68 -7.89 -6.31
CA ALA A 171 -14.57 -8.24 -4.89
C ALA A 171 -14.34 -7.02 -3.98
N GLN A 172 -13.45 -6.09 -4.37
CA GLN A 172 -13.24 -4.88 -3.59
C GLN A 172 -14.43 -3.92 -3.67
N ALA A 173 -15.01 -3.74 -4.84
CA ALA A 173 -16.18 -2.88 -5.02
C ALA A 173 -17.36 -3.37 -4.18
N ASP A 174 -17.60 -4.67 -4.17
CA ASP A 174 -18.65 -5.31 -3.35
C ASP A 174 -18.35 -5.20 -1.85
N PHE A 175 -17.08 -5.34 -1.45
CA PHE A 175 -16.68 -5.12 -0.06
C PHE A 175 -17.01 -3.69 0.38
N LEU A 176 -16.64 -2.69 -0.41
CA LEU A 176 -16.92 -1.28 -0.11
C LEU A 176 -18.42 -0.96 -0.14
N ALA A 177 -19.17 -1.57 -1.04
CA ALA A 177 -20.62 -1.36 -1.13
C ALA A 177 -21.38 -1.92 0.11
N ARG A 178 -20.93 -3.06 0.65
CA ARG A 178 -21.55 -3.72 1.80
C ARG A 178 -21.08 -3.18 3.15
N ASN A 179 -20.01 -2.39 3.19
CA ASN A 179 -19.41 -1.92 4.42
C ASN A 179 -19.44 -0.40 4.51
N ASN A 180 -20.12 0.12 5.52
CA ASN A 180 -20.05 1.54 5.85
C ASN A 180 -18.62 1.98 6.24
N PRO A 181 -18.31 3.26 6.14
CA PRO A 181 -17.07 3.82 6.65
C PRO A 181 -16.80 3.44 8.11
N PRO A 182 -15.52 3.29 8.51
CA PRO A 182 -15.20 3.09 9.93
C PRO A 182 -15.59 4.31 10.76
N ALA A 183 -15.94 4.10 12.02
CA ALA A 183 -16.30 5.18 12.95
C ALA A 183 -15.09 6.11 13.24
N SER A 184 -13.86 5.59 13.12
CA SER A 184 -12.59 6.33 13.22
C SER A 184 -11.54 5.54 12.48
N TYR A 185 -10.43 6.19 12.10
CA TYR A 185 -9.23 5.45 11.67
C TYR A 185 -8.75 4.48 12.75
N ALA A 186 -8.91 4.83 14.04
CA ALA A 186 -8.57 3.97 15.18
C ALA A 186 -9.39 2.67 15.25
N ASN A 187 -10.55 2.63 14.59
CA ASN A 187 -11.44 1.46 14.54
C ASN A 187 -11.40 0.74 13.20
N SER A 188 -10.33 0.90 12.44
CA SER A 188 -10.17 0.27 11.13
C SER A 188 -8.98 -0.66 11.12
N ALA A 189 -9.16 -1.87 10.59
CA ALA A 189 -8.06 -2.71 10.16
C ALA A 189 -7.50 -2.20 8.81
N PHE A 190 -6.20 -2.47 8.58
CA PHE A 190 -5.51 -2.10 7.33
C PHE A 190 -4.66 -3.26 6.86
N TRP A 191 -4.73 -3.57 5.57
CA TRP A 191 -4.06 -4.71 4.94
C TRP A 191 -2.96 -4.28 3.97
N GLY A 192 -1.80 -4.92 4.06
CA GLY A 192 -0.83 -4.98 2.99
C GLY A 192 -1.31 -6.03 1.99
N ILE A 193 -2.05 -5.58 0.99
CA ILE A 193 -2.81 -6.41 0.04
C ILE A 193 -1.96 -7.26 -0.90
N HIS A 194 -0.67 -6.95 -1.05
CA HIS A 194 0.26 -7.71 -1.88
C HIS A 194 0.93 -8.83 -1.09
N THR A 195 1.52 -9.78 -1.81
CA THR A 195 2.39 -10.79 -1.24
C THR A 195 3.81 -10.25 -1.16
N PHE A 196 4.42 -10.42 0.00
CA PHE A 196 5.80 -10.00 0.26
C PHE A 196 6.66 -11.21 0.64
N ARG A 197 7.96 -11.01 0.66
CA ARG A 197 8.93 -11.99 1.09
C ARG A 197 9.64 -11.50 2.34
N PHE A 198 9.49 -12.22 3.45
CA PHE A 198 10.37 -12.05 4.58
C PHE A 198 11.62 -12.91 4.34
N VAL A 199 12.78 -12.35 4.67
CA VAL A 199 14.07 -13.01 4.54
C VAL A 199 14.71 -13.03 5.92
N ASP A 200 14.95 -14.20 6.47
CA ASP A 200 15.54 -14.39 7.80
C ASP A 200 17.07 -14.24 7.80
N ALA A 201 17.70 -14.48 8.95
CA ALA A 201 19.15 -14.37 9.12
C ALA A 201 19.94 -15.40 8.29
N GLU A 202 19.34 -16.56 8.01
CA GLU A 202 19.90 -17.64 7.19
C GLU A 202 19.55 -17.52 5.70
N ASN A 203 18.98 -16.40 5.26
CA ASN A 203 18.48 -16.15 3.90
C ASN A 203 17.32 -17.06 3.45
N ARG A 204 16.61 -17.69 4.37
CA ARG A 204 15.38 -18.42 4.03
C ARG A 204 14.28 -17.41 3.74
N VAL A 205 13.46 -17.72 2.73
CA VAL A 205 12.38 -16.85 2.27
C VAL A 205 11.05 -17.43 2.72
N THR A 206 10.24 -16.59 3.37
CA THR A 206 8.84 -16.89 3.72
C THR A 206 7.92 -15.91 3.00
N LEU A 207 6.92 -16.45 2.28
CA LEU A 207 5.86 -15.62 1.70
C LEU A 207 4.95 -15.11 2.81
N VAL A 208 4.60 -13.82 2.77
CA VAL A 208 3.78 -13.21 3.81
C VAL A 208 2.78 -12.23 3.23
N ARG A 209 1.64 -12.12 3.92
CA ARG A 209 0.74 -10.95 3.88
C ARG A 209 0.56 -10.45 5.29
N TRP A 210 0.27 -9.17 5.48
CA TRP A 210 0.03 -8.62 6.80
C TRP A 210 -1.20 -7.77 6.87
N GLN A 211 -1.69 -7.62 8.10
CA GLN A 211 -2.72 -6.66 8.46
C GLN A 211 -2.36 -6.00 9.80
N PHE A 212 -2.82 -4.77 9.96
CA PHE A 212 -2.81 -4.07 11.23
C PHE A 212 -4.21 -4.11 11.82
N VAL A 213 -4.39 -4.81 12.93
CA VAL A 213 -5.67 -5.01 13.61
C VAL A 213 -5.78 -4.03 14.75
N PRO A 214 -6.83 -3.18 14.80
CA PRO A 214 -6.97 -2.18 15.86
C PRO A 214 -7.26 -2.86 17.20
N GLN A 215 -6.53 -2.47 18.27
CA GLN A 215 -6.77 -2.97 19.61
C GLN A 215 -8.09 -2.43 20.20
N ASP A 216 -8.58 -1.28 19.70
CA ASP A 216 -9.90 -0.75 20.05
C ASP A 216 -11.07 -1.51 19.40
N GLY A 217 -10.76 -2.51 18.57
CA GLY A 217 -11.73 -3.26 17.78
C GLY A 217 -12.21 -2.52 16.52
N GLU A 218 -12.68 -3.27 15.55
CA GLU A 218 -13.29 -2.70 14.35
C GLU A 218 -14.70 -2.19 14.66
N LYS A 219 -14.99 -0.95 14.26
CA LYS A 219 -16.32 -0.36 14.34
C LYS A 219 -16.60 0.45 13.07
N ARG A 220 -17.77 0.23 12.50
CA ARG A 220 -18.28 0.98 11.34
C ARG A 220 -19.47 1.84 11.76
N LEU A 221 -19.71 2.93 11.04
CA LEU A 221 -20.92 3.72 11.22
C LEU A 221 -22.15 2.87 10.86
N SER A 222 -23.19 3.00 11.65
CA SER A 222 -24.52 2.56 11.24
C SER A 222 -25.06 3.42 10.09
N ASP A 223 -26.12 2.99 9.42
CA ASP A 223 -26.76 3.79 8.37
C ASP A 223 -27.33 5.10 8.90
N GLU A 224 -27.76 5.14 10.16
CA GLU A 224 -28.25 6.36 10.80
C GLU A 224 -27.09 7.31 11.15
N GLU A 225 -26.01 6.81 11.74
CA GLU A 225 -24.79 7.60 12.00
C GLU A 225 -24.21 8.18 10.70
N LEU A 226 -24.26 7.41 9.60
CA LEU A 226 -23.73 7.84 8.31
C LEU A 226 -24.51 9.05 7.73
N LYS A 227 -25.82 9.18 8.00
CA LYS A 227 -26.64 10.31 7.54
C LYS A 227 -26.29 11.63 8.22
N THR A 228 -25.80 11.56 9.45
CA THR A 228 -25.51 12.73 10.29
C THR A 228 -24.02 13.00 10.45
N ALA A 229 -23.16 12.09 10.01
CA ALA A 229 -21.71 12.25 10.10
C ALA A 229 -21.21 13.44 9.26
N GLY A 230 -20.34 14.25 9.84
CA GLY A 230 -19.72 15.39 9.17
C GLY A 230 -18.79 14.96 8.03
N ALA A 231 -18.54 15.86 7.08
CA ALA A 231 -17.68 15.56 5.93
C ALA A 231 -16.20 15.26 6.30
N ASN A 232 -15.75 15.64 7.51
CA ASN A 232 -14.35 15.49 7.98
C ASN A 232 -14.29 14.78 9.35
N PHE A 233 -15.18 13.84 9.62
CA PHE A 233 -15.31 13.23 10.94
C PHE A 233 -14.15 12.29 11.30
N LEU A 234 -13.47 11.66 10.32
CA LEU A 234 -12.43 10.66 10.59
C LEU A 234 -11.20 11.24 11.28
N GLU A 235 -10.76 12.42 10.83
CA GLU A 235 -9.63 13.13 11.47
C GLU A 235 -10.00 13.55 12.89
N GLN A 236 -11.17 14.16 13.05
CA GLN A 236 -11.65 14.60 14.38
C GLN A 236 -11.79 13.41 15.34
N ALA A 237 -12.38 12.31 14.89
CA ALA A 237 -12.53 11.09 15.70
C ALA A 237 -11.17 10.48 16.10
N LEU A 238 -10.16 10.53 15.22
CA LEU A 238 -8.80 10.09 15.55
C LEU A 238 -8.16 11.00 16.61
N ILE A 239 -8.27 12.32 16.48
CA ILE A 239 -7.75 13.31 17.44
C ILE A 239 -8.41 13.10 18.80
N GLU A 240 -9.73 13.02 18.87
CA GLU A 240 -10.47 12.79 20.11
C GLU A 240 -10.13 11.46 20.77
N ARG A 241 -9.87 10.41 19.96
CA ARG A 241 -9.46 9.11 20.49
C ARG A 241 -8.03 9.16 21.03
N SER A 242 -7.09 9.79 20.33
CA SER A 242 -5.69 9.90 20.76
C SER A 242 -5.54 10.77 22.02
N ALA A 243 -6.39 11.77 22.21
CA ALA A 243 -6.42 12.58 23.42
C ALA A 243 -6.75 11.78 24.71
N ARG A 244 -7.38 10.61 24.55
CA ARG A 244 -7.70 9.70 25.69
C ARG A 244 -6.59 8.67 25.96
N GLY A 245 -5.50 8.73 25.24
CA GLY A 245 -4.35 7.84 25.35
C GLY A 245 -3.94 7.19 24.03
N PRO A 246 -2.84 6.45 24.03
CA PRO A 246 -2.27 5.88 22.81
C PRO A 246 -3.27 5.00 22.05
N VAL A 247 -3.27 5.13 20.70
CA VAL A 247 -4.04 4.28 19.80
C VAL A 247 -3.13 3.18 19.27
N ARG A 248 -3.59 1.92 19.28
CA ARG A 248 -2.73 0.78 18.97
C ARG A 248 -3.33 -0.15 17.92
N TRP A 249 -2.44 -0.69 17.09
CA TRP A 249 -2.73 -1.79 16.16
C TRP A 249 -1.70 -2.91 16.33
N ASP A 250 -2.16 -4.13 16.34
CA ASP A 250 -1.29 -5.31 16.26
C ASP A 250 -1.03 -5.64 14.80
N MET A 251 0.25 -5.73 14.42
CA MET A 251 0.64 -6.23 13.11
C MET A 251 0.58 -7.75 13.13
N MET A 252 -0.42 -8.30 12.44
CA MET A 252 -0.58 -9.74 12.23
C MET A 252 -0.03 -10.10 10.86
N VAL A 253 0.82 -11.13 10.81
CA VAL A 253 1.43 -11.62 9.58
C VAL A 253 0.95 -13.03 9.31
N SER A 254 0.31 -13.25 8.16
CA SER A 254 -0.05 -14.56 7.64
C SER A 254 1.16 -15.17 6.91
N LEU A 255 1.50 -16.41 7.26
CA LEU A 255 2.58 -17.17 6.63
C LEU A 255 2.01 -17.97 5.46
N GLY A 256 2.50 -17.65 4.26
CA GLY A 256 2.03 -18.22 3.01
C GLY A 256 2.58 -19.61 2.71
N GLN A 257 1.92 -20.27 1.78
CA GLN A 257 2.33 -21.54 1.20
C GLN A 257 2.67 -21.35 -0.29
N PRO A 258 3.40 -22.26 -0.92
CA PRO A 258 3.82 -22.12 -2.33
C PRO A 258 2.67 -21.99 -3.33
N ASP A 259 1.50 -22.54 -3.00
CA ASP A 259 0.28 -22.55 -3.81
C ASP A 259 -0.62 -21.32 -3.61
N ASP A 260 -0.27 -20.44 -2.67
CA ASP A 260 -1.01 -19.21 -2.46
C ASP A 260 -0.83 -18.22 -3.62
N ALA A 261 -1.86 -17.41 -3.89
CA ALA A 261 -1.80 -16.34 -4.88
C ALA A 261 -0.70 -15.32 -4.54
N GLN A 262 0.33 -15.22 -5.39
CA GLN A 262 1.49 -14.37 -5.14
C GLN A 262 1.42 -13.04 -5.88
N THR A 263 0.83 -13.02 -7.08
CA THR A 263 0.84 -11.85 -7.98
C THR A 263 -0.55 -11.23 -8.18
N ASP A 264 -1.60 -11.91 -7.74
CA ASP A 264 -2.97 -11.41 -7.84
C ASP A 264 -3.47 -10.90 -6.47
N PRO A 265 -3.56 -9.56 -6.28
CA PRO A 265 -4.02 -8.97 -5.03
C PRO A 265 -5.55 -8.96 -4.88
N THR A 266 -6.30 -9.41 -5.88
CA THR A 266 -7.77 -9.55 -5.81
C THR A 266 -8.20 -10.86 -5.16
N LEU A 267 -7.27 -11.81 -5.02
CA LEU A 267 -7.50 -13.10 -4.40
C LEU A 267 -7.03 -13.10 -2.93
N PRO A 268 -7.91 -13.35 -1.96
CA PRO A 268 -7.50 -13.52 -0.57
C PRO A 268 -6.73 -14.86 -0.43
N TRP A 269 -5.85 -14.92 0.56
CA TRP A 269 -5.29 -16.19 0.99
C TRP A 269 -6.31 -16.96 1.86
N PRO A 270 -6.19 -18.31 1.95
CA PRO A 270 -7.01 -19.11 2.85
C PRO A 270 -6.95 -18.58 4.30
N ALA A 271 -8.13 -18.50 4.94
CA ALA A 271 -8.24 -17.91 6.28
C ALA A 271 -7.52 -18.71 7.39
N GLU A 272 -7.31 -20.00 7.14
CA GLU A 272 -6.62 -20.93 8.04
C GLU A 272 -5.08 -20.82 8.00
N ARG A 273 -4.51 -19.93 7.16
CA ARG A 273 -3.06 -19.73 7.17
C ARG A 273 -2.58 -19.31 8.55
N ARG A 274 -1.50 -19.95 9.00
CA ARG A 274 -0.89 -19.60 10.28
C ARG A 274 -0.58 -18.11 10.34
N GLN A 275 -0.98 -17.48 11.42
CA GLN A 275 -0.68 -16.08 11.70
C GLN A 275 0.24 -15.95 12.91
N ILE A 276 1.11 -14.96 12.85
CA ILE A 276 1.95 -14.53 13.97
C ILE A 276 1.70 -13.06 14.25
N LYS A 277 1.83 -12.68 15.52
CA LYS A 277 1.89 -11.26 15.88
C LYS A 277 3.31 -10.76 15.64
N ALA A 278 3.49 -9.90 14.64
CA ALA A 278 4.82 -9.40 14.25
C ALA A 278 5.23 -8.13 15.02
N GLY A 279 4.30 -7.41 15.61
CA GLY A 279 4.61 -6.21 16.38
C GLY A 279 3.37 -5.42 16.76
N THR A 280 3.59 -4.29 17.42
CA THR A 280 2.53 -3.33 17.77
C THR A 280 2.93 -1.93 17.31
N LEU A 281 2.05 -1.31 16.54
CA LEU A 281 2.09 0.11 16.21
C LEU A 281 1.36 0.88 17.33
N THR A 282 1.99 1.92 17.85
CA THR A 282 1.40 2.84 18.84
C THR A 282 1.46 4.26 18.28
N ILE A 283 0.33 4.93 18.22
CA ILE A 283 0.21 6.36 17.86
C ILE A 283 -0.07 7.14 19.13
N ASN A 284 0.71 8.19 19.36
CA ASN A 284 0.66 8.97 20.62
C ASN A 284 0.07 10.37 20.45
N ALA A 285 0.14 10.94 19.22
CA ALA A 285 -0.38 12.27 18.91
C ALA A 285 -0.59 12.44 17.40
#